data_153d60ee04dc72c042b4385687943b63
#
_entry.id   153d60ee04dc72c042b4385687943b63
#
_cell.length_a   1.000
_cell.length_b   1.000
_cell.length_c   1.000
_cell.angle_alpha   90.00
_cell.angle_beta   90.00
_cell.angle_gamma   90.00
#
_symmetry.space_group_name_H-M   'P 1'
#
loop_
_entity.id
_entity.type
_entity.pdbx_description
1 polymer ?
#
loop_
_entity_poly.entity_id
_entity_poly.type
_entity_poly.pdbx_seq_one_letter_code
_entity_poly.pdbx_strand_id
1 'polypeptide(L)'
;MENQFSLDESTRNAYLNALDIQQWRTRDSHSEDTAEEVDQPQTIVAAKTVRQPKSKTIETVEVEPVVDPIAKIDVDRISRMDLSSLELHVRGCDACALHKTRKQTVFGIGHHKADWLIIGEAPGADEDREGEPFVGRAGQLLTQMLRAIGLAREEVFIANILKCRPPNNRDPKPEEVSACSAYLNRQIQLLEPKIILALGRTAAQSLLQSDVPIGKMRGKLYHLKTNNIPTVVTYHPAYLLRSPKEKRKVWEDLKFARQQIIS
;
A
#
# COMPACT_ATOMS: atom_id res chain seq x y z
N MET A 1 -12.05 33.54 -4.68
CA MET A 1 -12.59 32.44 -5.52
C MET A 1 -12.76 31.26 -4.60
N GLU A 2 -13.98 31.03 -4.14
CA GLU A 2 -14.30 29.99 -3.18
C GLU A 2 -14.22 28.59 -3.83
N ASN A 3 -13.73 27.69 -3.06
CA ASN A 3 -13.27 26.34 -3.35
C ASN A 3 -14.37 25.43 -3.92
N GLN A 4 -14.35 25.14 -5.21
CA GLN A 4 -15.35 24.35 -5.97
C GLN A 4 -15.16 22.83 -5.83
N PHE A 5 -14.41 22.33 -4.84
CA PHE A 5 -14.18 20.89 -4.59
C PHE A 5 -14.65 20.44 -3.20
N SER A 6 -15.73 21.01 -2.70
CA SER A 6 -16.46 20.42 -1.59
C SER A 6 -17.32 19.30 -2.15
N LEU A 7 -16.97 18.04 -1.90
CA LEU A 7 -17.91 16.93 -2.06
C LEU A 7 -19.19 17.31 -1.32
N ASP A 8 -20.35 17.19 -1.96
CA ASP A 8 -21.61 17.37 -1.26
C ASP A 8 -21.67 16.41 -0.07
N GLU A 9 -22.41 16.82 0.97
CA GLU A 9 -22.44 16.08 2.24
C GLU A 9 -22.96 14.65 2.08
N SER A 10 -23.85 14.42 1.12
CA SER A 10 -24.40 13.09 0.79
C SER A 10 -23.30 12.17 0.24
N THR A 11 -22.56 12.65 -0.75
CA THR A 11 -21.44 11.91 -1.36
C THR A 11 -20.33 11.63 -0.36
N ARG A 12 -19.98 12.61 0.47
CA ARG A 12 -19.02 12.44 1.56
C ARG A 12 -19.48 11.37 2.56
N ASN A 13 -20.74 11.40 2.97
CA ASN A 13 -21.32 10.44 3.90
C ASN A 13 -21.35 9.02 3.32
N ALA A 14 -21.67 8.88 2.03
CA ALA A 14 -21.64 7.60 1.33
C ALA A 14 -20.23 6.99 1.35
N TYR A 15 -19.18 7.78 1.11
CA TYR A 15 -17.80 7.29 1.17
C TYR A 15 -17.34 6.95 2.59
N LEU A 16 -17.71 7.73 3.58
CA LEU A 16 -17.39 7.44 4.98
C LEU A 16 -18.08 6.14 5.44
N ASN A 17 -19.32 5.91 5.02
CA ASN A 17 -20.02 4.65 5.27
C ASN A 17 -19.37 3.47 4.54
N ALA A 18 -18.95 3.63 3.28
CA ALA A 18 -18.21 2.60 2.55
C ALA A 18 -16.87 2.23 3.20
N LEU A 19 -16.25 3.17 3.90
CA LEU A 19 -15.05 2.97 4.70
C LEU A 19 -15.34 2.41 6.10
N ASP A 20 -16.63 2.20 6.47
CA ASP A 20 -17.07 1.79 7.80
C ASP A 20 -16.58 2.75 8.90
N ILE A 21 -16.60 4.05 8.61
CA ILE A 21 -16.26 5.12 9.55
C ILE A 21 -17.55 5.62 10.18
N GLN A 22 -17.77 5.30 11.46
CA GLN A 22 -18.92 5.78 12.21
C GLN A 22 -18.89 7.32 12.34
N GLN A 23 -19.98 7.95 11.89
CA GLN A 23 -20.18 9.39 12.06
C GLN A 23 -21.06 9.63 13.29
N TRP A 24 -20.56 10.39 14.24
CA TRP A 24 -21.33 10.84 15.38
C TRP A 24 -22.07 12.12 15.02
N ARG A 25 -23.40 12.10 15.08
CA ARG A 25 -24.25 13.31 15.00
C ARG A 25 -24.66 13.70 16.42
N THR A 26 -24.71 14.99 16.70
CA THR A 26 -25.32 15.50 17.93
C THR A 26 -26.80 15.09 17.92
N ARG A 27 -27.25 14.43 19.00
CA ARG A 27 -28.68 14.20 19.21
C ARG A 27 -29.33 15.54 19.51
N ASP A 28 -30.15 16.03 18.61
CA ASP A 28 -31.12 17.04 18.98
C ASP A 28 -32.07 16.40 20.01
N SER A 29 -32.16 17.02 21.18
CA SER A 29 -32.99 16.60 22.28
C SER A 29 -34.48 16.71 21.85
N HIS A 30 -35.12 15.59 21.52
CA HIS A 30 -36.54 15.30 21.77
C HIS A 30 -36.95 13.99 21.11
N SER A 31 -37.12 12.96 21.95
CA SER A 31 -38.30 12.07 22.07
C SER A 31 -37.94 10.92 22.99
N GLU A 32 -38.68 10.84 24.06
CA GLU A 32 -38.82 9.69 24.93
C GLU A 32 -39.37 8.52 24.11
N ASP A 33 -38.76 7.32 24.24
CA ASP A 33 -39.51 6.11 24.52
C ASP A 33 -38.65 4.86 24.61
N THR A 34 -38.95 4.12 25.68
CA THR A 34 -38.81 2.69 25.96
C THR A 34 -37.44 2.02 25.97
N ALA A 35 -37.06 1.76 27.21
CA ALA A 35 -36.04 0.77 27.57
C ALA A 35 -36.60 -0.65 27.40
N GLU A 36 -35.88 -1.48 26.63
CA GLU A 36 -35.96 -2.95 26.72
C GLU A 36 -34.67 -3.49 27.31
N GLU A 37 -34.83 -4.18 28.43
CA GLU A 37 -33.84 -4.98 29.12
C GLU A 37 -33.37 -6.13 28.24
N VAL A 38 -32.07 -6.27 28.02
CA VAL A 38 -31.48 -7.47 27.44
C VAL A 38 -30.43 -8.04 28.38
N ASP A 39 -30.77 -9.21 28.82
CA ASP A 39 -30.16 -10.29 29.58
C ASP A 39 -28.62 -10.43 29.41
N GLN A 40 -27.95 -10.71 30.52
CA GLN A 40 -26.51 -10.98 30.63
C GLN A 40 -26.19 -12.43 30.23
N PRO A 41 -25.20 -12.72 29.42
CA PRO A 41 -24.70 -14.09 29.30
C PRO A 41 -23.58 -14.37 30.29
N GLN A 42 -23.73 -15.52 30.92
CA GLN A 42 -22.92 -16.13 31.95
C GLN A 42 -21.48 -16.48 31.49
N THR A 43 -20.57 -16.30 32.38
CA THR A 43 -19.16 -16.73 32.35
C THR A 43 -19.02 -18.25 32.33
N ILE A 44 -18.33 -18.83 31.37
CA ILE A 44 -17.85 -20.21 31.44
C ILE A 44 -16.33 -20.23 31.45
N VAL A 45 -15.76 -20.63 32.56
CA VAL A 45 -14.34 -20.93 32.78
C VAL A 45 -14.09 -22.38 32.41
N ALA A 46 -13.16 -22.65 31.49
CA ALA A 46 -12.58 -23.98 31.33
C ALA A 46 -11.08 -23.87 30.97
N ALA A 47 -10.25 -24.19 31.94
CA ALA A 47 -8.83 -24.41 31.76
C ALA A 47 -8.57 -25.73 31.00
N LYS A 48 -7.70 -25.72 30.00
CA LYS A 48 -7.10 -26.92 29.42
C LYS A 48 -5.58 -26.77 29.30
N THR A 49 -4.94 -27.66 30.02
CA THR A 49 -3.51 -27.98 30.14
C THR A 49 -2.85 -28.18 28.78
N VAL A 50 -1.77 -27.42 28.53
CA VAL A 50 -0.91 -27.55 27.34
C VAL A 50 0.14 -28.63 27.63
N ARG A 51 0.14 -29.72 26.85
CA ARG A 51 1.21 -30.72 26.80
C ARG A 51 2.29 -30.23 25.84
N GLN A 52 3.52 -30.16 26.32
CA GLN A 52 4.72 -29.89 25.53
C GLN A 52 5.05 -31.10 24.62
N PRO A 53 5.39 -30.91 23.34
CA PRO A 53 5.94 -31.97 22.50
C PRO A 53 7.47 -32.08 22.69
N LYS A 54 7.94 -33.33 22.78
CA LYS A 54 9.35 -33.74 22.89
C LYS A 54 10.12 -33.35 21.63
N SER A 55 11.31 -32.79 21.82
CA SER A 55 12.29 -32.48 20.78
C SER A 55 12.75 -33.73 20.03
N LYS A 56 12.63 -33.74 18.70
CA LYS A 56 13.33 -34.65 17.83
C LYS A 56 14.55 -33.92 17.26
N THR A 57 15.72 -34.50 17.44
CA THR A 57 16.99 -34.11 16.85
C THR A 57 16.85 -34.09 15.33
N ILE A 58 17.05 -32.92 14.71
CA ILE A 58 17.09 -32.75 13.26
C ILE A 58 18.57 -32.77 12.86
N GLU A 59 18.96 -33.74 12.05
CA GLU A 59 20.25 -33.75 11.37
C GLU A 59 20.32 -32.55 10.41
N THR A 60 21.27 -31.68 10.63
CA THR A 60 21.59 -30.56 9.75
C THR A 60 22.26 -31.09 8.48
N VAL A 61 21.49 -31.13 7.40
CA VAL A 61 22.07 -31.23 6.05
C VAL A 61 22.46 -29.81 5.66
N GLU A 62 23.76 -29.53 5.61
CA GLU A 62 24.31 -28.31 5.02
C GLU A 62 23.98 -28.29 3.52
N VAL A 63 22.95 -27.57 3.13
CA VAL A 63 22.70 -27.22 1.74
C VAL A 63 23.45 -25.91 1.49
N GLU A 64 24.55 -25.98 0.75
CA GLU A 64 25.21 -24.80 0.26
C GLU A 64 24.20 -23.96 -0.55
N PRO A 65 24.08 -22.62 -0.28
CA PRO A 65 23.19 -21.79 -1.06
C PRO A 65 23.76 -21.68 -2.47
N VAL A 66 23.07 -22.25 -3.45
CA VAL A 66 23.31 -21.95 -4.86
C VAL A 66 22.91 -20.49 -5.06
N VAL A 67 23.87 -19.59 -4.95
CA VAL A 67 23.70 -18.18 -5.26
C VAL A 67 23.76 -18.06 -6.77
N ASP A 68 22.62 -18.15 -7.44
CA ASP A 68 22.50 -17.74 -8.84
C ASP A 68 23.03 -16.28 -8.93
N PRO A 69 23.97 -15.97 -9.83
CA PRO A 69 24.46 -14.60 -9.96
C PRO A 69 23.26 -13.71 -10.32
N ILE A 70 22.91 -12.79 -9.41
CA ILE A 70 21.87 -11.77 -9.65
C ILE A 70 22.33 -11.01 -10.90
N ALA A 71 21.55 -11.12 -11.98
CA ALA A 71 21.83 -10.38 -13.21
C ALA A 71 21.90 -8.90 -12.85
N LYS A 72 23.06 -8.26 -13.05
CA LYS A 72 23.25 -6.85 -12.72
C LYS A 72 22.32 -6.03 -13.59
N ILE A 73 21.37 -5.32 -12.96
CA ILE A 73 20.53 -4.36 -13.66
C ILE A 73 21.42 -3.24 -14.21
N ASP A 74 21.31 -2.99 -15.50
CA ASP A 74 21.96 -1.86 -16.16
C ASP A 74 21.19 -0.57 -15.82
N VAL A 75 21.61 0.08 -14.73
CA VAL A 75 20.98 1.30 -14.22
C VAL A 75 21.15 2.45 -15.23
N ASP A 76 22.29 2.52 -15.93
CA ASP A 76 22.54 3.58 -16.93
C ASP A 76 21.60 3.45 -18.12
N ARG A 77 21.35 2.24 -18.56
CA ARG A 77 20.36 1.97 -19.63
C ARG A 77 18.95 2.35 -19.19
N ILE A 78 18.53 1.94 -17.97
CA ILE A 78 17.23 2.26 -17.42
C ILE A 78 17.03 3.77 -17.29
N SER A 79 18.06 4.51 -16.86
CA SER A 79 17.97 5.96 -16.67
C SER A 79 17.66 6.75 -17.96
N ARG A 80 17.86 6.15 -19.12
CA ARG A 80 17.63 6.79 -20.45
C ARG A 80 16.30 6.39 -21.09
N MET A 81 15.57 5.42 -20.50
CA MET A 81 14.30 4.94 -21.06
C MET A 81 13.19 5.94 -20.82
N ASP A 82 12.28 6.09 -21.76
CA ASP A 82 10.96 6.66 -21.56
C ASP A 82 10.03 5.64 -20.86
N LEU A 83 8.80 6.04 -20.53
CA LEU A 83 7.89 5.20 -19.75
C LEU A 83 7.49 3.92 -20.48
N SER A 84 7.28 3.99 -21.79
CA SER A 84 6.89 2.85 -22.63
C SER A 84 8.02 1.84 -22.79
N SER A 85 9.24 2.32 -23.06
CA SER A 85 10.44 1.49 -23.14
C SER A 85 10.76 0.84 -21.79
N LEU A 86 10.54 1.57 -20.69
CA LEU A 86 10.73 1.07 -19.33
C LEU A 86 9.74 -0.05 -19.01
N GLU A 87 8.48 0.09 -19.41
CA GLU A 87 7.46 -0.95 -19.22
C GLU A 87 7.83 -2.23 -19.98
N LEU A 88 8.22 -2.11 -21.25
CA LEU A 88 8.67 -3.25 -22.06
C LEU A 88 9.88 -3.95 -21.42
N HIS A 89 10.82 -3.17 -20.92
CA HIS A 89 11.99 -3.72 -20.23
C HIS A 89 11.62 -4.46 -18.93
N VAL A 90 10.67 -3.93 -18.14
CA VAL A 90 10.17 -4.57 -16.93
C VAL A 90 9.47 -5.90 -17.25
N ARG A 91 8.73 -6.00 -18.36
CA ARG A 91 8.08 -7.25 -18.79
C ARG A 91 9.07 -8.39 -18.97
N GLY A 92 10.24 -8.11 -19.53
CA GLY A 92 11.32 -9.08 -19.77
C GLY A 92 12.31 -9.23 -18.61
N CYS A 93 12.13 -8.54 -17.48
CA CYS A 93 13.11 -8.51 -16.40
C CYS A 93 13.28 -9.88 -15.74
N ASP A 94 14.53 -10.31 -15.56
CA ASP A 94 14.96 -11.53 -14.88
C ASP A 94 15.98 -11.28 -13.76
N ALA A 95 16.12 -10.03 -13.33
CA ALA A 95 17.16 -9.56 -12.41
C ALA A 95 17.07 -10.10 -10.97
N CYS A 96 16.02 -10.78 -10.59
CA CYS A 96 15.89 -11.42 -9.29
C CYS A 96 15.04 -12.71 -9.38
N ALA A 97 15.09 -13.57 -8.37
CA ALA A 97 14.45 -14.87 -8.37
C ALA A 97 12.90 -14.83 -8.58
N LEU A 98 12.26 -13.68 -8.38
CA LEU A 98 10.81 -13.54 -8.56
C LEU A 98 10.35 -13.75 -10.00
N HIS A 99 11.23 -13.59 -10.99
CA HIS A 99 10.89 -13.86 -12.39
C HIS A 99 10.49 -15.32 -12.64
N LYS A 100 10.99 -16.26 -11.82
CA LYS A 100 10.71 -17.70 -11.96
C LYS A 100 9.29 -18.07 -11.49
N THR A 101 8.67 -17.26 -10.65
CA THR A 101 7.40 -17.60 -9.97
C THR A 101 6.23 -16.68 -10.31
N ARG A 102 6.47 -15.50 -10.90
CA ARG A 102 5.41 -14.61 -11.35
C ARG A 102 4.71 -15.17 -12.58
N LYS A 103 3.44 -14.85 -12.77
CA LYS A 103 2.74 -15.03 -14.03
C LYS A 103 3.09 -13.90 -15.00
N GLN A 104 3.05 -12.66 -14.52
CA GLN A 104 3.45 -11.49 -15.28
C GLN A 104 3.99 -10.39 -14.36
N THR A 105 4.56 -9.36 -14.94
CA THR A 105 4.98 -8.17 -14.20
C THR A 105 3.82 -7.20 -14.04
N VAL A 106 3.84 -6.44 -12.96
CA VAL A 106 2.89 -5.37 -12.67
C VAL A 106 3.66 -4.05 -12.67
N PHE A 107 3.64 -3.36 -13.81
CA PHE A 107 4.41 -2.13 -14.00
C PHE A 107 3.88 -0.98 -13.16
N GLY A 108 2.59 -0.75 -13.26
CA GLY A 108 1.85 0.37 -12.71
C GLY A 108 0.75 0.78 -13.67
N ILE A 109 -0.20 1.60 -13.21
CA ILE A 109 -1.33 2.08 -14.02
C ILE A 109 -1.74 3.47 -13.58
N GLY A 110 -2.23 4.28 -14.51
CA GLY A 110 -2.81 5.58 -14.24
C GLY A 110 -2.32 6.67 -15.18
N HIS A 111 -2.54 7.92 -14.79
CA HIS A 111 -2.20 9.06 -15.61
C HIS A 111 -0.69 9.35 -15.57
N HIS A 112 -0.04 9.47 -16.73
CA HIS A 112 1.41 9.65 -16.84
C HIS A 112 1.91 11.04 -16.36
N LYS A 113 1.02 11.98 -16.16
CA LYS A 113 1.30 13.30 -15.54
C LYS A 113 0.45 13.49 -14.29
N ALA A 114 0.27 12.43 -13.53
CA ALA A 114 -0.49 12.48 -12.29
C ALA A 114 0.25 13.29 -11.22
N ASP A 115 -0.47 14.18 -10.56
CA ASP A 115 0.06 14.88 -9.38
C ASP A 115 0.32 13.93 -8.20
N TRP A 116 -0.43 12.82 -8.14
CA TRP A 116 -0.35 11.82 -7.09
C TRP A 116 0.28 10.52 -7.59
N LEU A 117 1.34 10.08 -6.93
CA LEU A 117 1.91 8.75 -7.10
C LEU A 117 1.65 7.89 -5.85
N ILE A 118 0.90 6.82 -6.03
CA ILE A 118 0.55 5.88 -4.96
C ILE A 118 1.50 4.68 -5.05
N ILE A 119 2.23 4.38 -3.99
CA ILE A 119 3.23 3.31 -4.00
C ILE A 119 2.90 2.29 -2.91
N GLY A 120 2.60 1.07 -3.34
CA GLY A 120 2.43 -0.11 -2.47
C GLY A 120 3.69 -0.96 -2.37
N GLU A 121 3.56 -2.13 -1.76
CA GLU A 121 4.67 -3.06 -1.50
C GLU A 121 4.99 -3.91 -2.72
N ALA A 122 4.09 -4.78 -3.12
CA ALA A 122 4.26 -5.78 -4.18
C ALA A 122 2.91 -6.23 -4.75
N PRO A 123 2.88 -6.81 -5.96
CA PRO A 123 1.68 -7.43 -6.50
C PRO A 123 1.21 -8.61 -5.64
N GLY A 124 -0.10 -8.74 -5.46
CA GLY A 124 -0.77 -9.91 -4.93
C GLY A 124 -1.12 -10.94 -6.01
N ALA A 125 -1.95 -11.93 -5.66
CA ALA A 125 -2.32 -13.01 -6.58
C ALA A 125 -3.21 -12.53 -7.74
N ASP A 126 -4.11 -11.60 -7.45
CA ASP A 126 -5.00 -11.04 -8.48
C ASP A 126 -4.22 -10.12 -9.41
N GLU A 127 -3.33 -9.29 -8.86
CA GLU A 127 -2.47 -8.39 -9.61
C GLU A 127 -1.49 -9.14 -10.53
N ASP A 128 -0.91 -10.25 -10.05
CA ASP A 128 -0.03 -11.12 -10.85
C ASP A 128 -0.77 -11.80 -12.00
N ARG A 129 -2.08 -12.08 -11.82
CA ARG A 129 -2.94 -12.66 -12.86
C ARG A 129 -3.35 -11.62 -13.91
N GLU A 130 -3.69 -10.39 -13.48
CA GLU A 130 -4.27 -9.36 -14.32
C GLU A 130 -3.22 -8.39 -14.90
N GLY A 131 -2.03 -8.30 -14.29
CA GLY A 131 -0.96 -7.40 -14.71
C GLY A 131 -1.13 -5.95 -14.24
N GLU A 132 -2.17 -5.66 -13.46
CA GLU A 132 -2.48 -4.33 -12.95
C GLU A 132 -2.36 -4.27 -11.42
N PRO A 133 -1.85 -3.15 -10.84
CA PRO A 133 -1.73 -3.02 -9.39
C PRO A 133 -3.10 -2.77 -8.74
N PHE A 134 -3.28 -3.32 -7.53
CA PHE A 134 -4.45 -3.04 -6.70
C PHE A 134 -5.81 -3.35 -7.38
N VAL A 135 -5.96 -4.54 -7.95
CA VAL A 135 -7.22 -5.03 -8.55
C VAL A 135 -8.07 -5.83 -7.56
N GLY A 136 -7.45 -6.50 -6.58
CA GLY A 136 -8.14 -7.29 -5.57
C GLY A 136 -8.88 -6.45 -4.51
N ARG A 137 -9.35 -7.10 -3.44
CA ARG A 137 -10.10 -6.45 -2.34
C ARG A 137 -9.39 -5.23 -1.73
N ALA A 138 -8.07 -5.31 -1.57
CA ALA A 138 -7.26 -4.20 -1.09
C ALA A 138 -7.28 -3.01 -2.06
N GLY A 139 -7.29 -3.30 -3.36
CA GLY A 139 -7.38 -2.30 -4.41
C GLY A 139 -8.76 -1.62 -4.47
N GLN A 140 -9.84 -2.38 -4.27
CA GLN A 140 -11.18 -1.82 -4.15
C GLN A 140 -11.27 -0.82 -2.99
N LEU A 141 -10.68 -1.16 -1.83
CA LEU A 141 -10.62 -0.25 -0.71
C LEU A 141 -9.76 0.99 -1.03
N LEU A 142 -8.61 0.83 -1.71
CA LEU A 142 -7.80 1.96 -2.16
C LEU A 142 -8.60 2.90 -3.06
N THR A 143 -9.38 2.37 -3.99
CA THR A 143 -10.25 3.18 -4.85
C THR A 143 -11.24 4.01 -4.03
N GLN A 144 -11.85 3.43 -2.99
CA GLN A 144 -12.74 4.19 -2.10
C GLN A 144 -11.99 5.24 -1.29
N MET A 145 -10.76 4.93 -0.83
CA MET A 145 -9.92 5.89 -0.12
C MET A 145 -9.56 7.10 -0.99
N LEU A 146 -9.22 6.89 -2.26
CA LEU A 146 -8.95 7.97 -3.22
C LEU A 146 -10.20 8.81 -3.48
N ARG A 147 -11.33 8.18 -3.75
CA ARG A 147 -12.63 8.86 -3.94
C ARG A 147 -13.02 9.71 -2.73
N ALA A 148 -12.76 9.24 -1.51
CA ALA A 148 -13.06 9.98 -0.28
C ALA A 148 -12.31 11.32 -0.17
N ILE A 149 -11.17 11.45 -0.86
CA ILE A 149 -10.42 12.72 -0.97
C ILE A 149 -10.63 13.43 -2.31
N GLY A 150 -11.62 12.99 -3.11
CA GLY A 150 -12.01 13.63 -4.37
C GLY A 150 -11.08 13.31 -5.54
N LEU A 151 -10.43 12.14 -5.54
CA LEU A 151 -9.58 11.68 -6.63
C LEU A 151 -10.20 10.44 -7.30
N ALA A 152 -10.30 10.44 -8.62
CA ALA A 152 -10.56 9.25 -9.40
C ALA A 152 -9.29 8.38 -9.49
N ARG A 153 -9.47 7.08 -9.65
CA ARG A 153 -8.34 6.14 -9.79
C ARG A 153 -7.48 6.46 -11.02
N GLU A 154 -8.11 6.95 -12.06
CA GLU A 154 -7.53 7.30 -13.35
C GLU A 154 -6.73 8.61 -13.30
N GLU A 155 -6.94 9.45 -12.29
CA GLU A 155 -6.24 10.74 -12.09
C GLU A 155 -4.90 10.57 -11.36
N VAL A 156 -4.67 9.43 -10.75
CA VAL A 156 -3.43 9.11 -10.02
C VAL A 156 -2.60 8.09 -10.80
N PHE A 157 -1.32 7.94 -10.46
CA PHE A 157 -0.54 6.80 -10.91
C PHE A 157 -0.30 5.85 -9.73
N ILE A 158 -0.55 4.56 -9.93
CA ILE A 158 -0.44 3.53 -8.90
C ILE A 158 0.65 2.54 -9.29
N ALA A 159 1.60 2.31 -8.41
CA ALA A 159 2.70 1.36 -8.60
C ALA A 159 3.03 0.63 -7.28
N ASN A 160 4.00 -0.28 -7.35
CA ASN A 160 4.56 -0.98 -6.19
C ASN A 160 6.09 -0.88 -6.18
N ILE A 161 6.71 -1.09 -5.02
CA ILE A 161 8.16 -1.25 -4.86
C ILE A 161 8.64 -2.39 -5.76
N LEU A 162 8.02 -3.57 -5.66
CA LEU A 162 8.30 -4.70 -6.53
C LEU A 162 7.36 -4.73 -7.73
N LYS A 163 7.89 -5.16 -8.88
CA LYS A 163 7.10 -5.37 -10.12
C LYS A 163 6.64 -6.81 -10.28
N CYS A 164 7.06 -7.70 -9.40
CA CYS A 164 6.77 -9.13 -9.43
C CYS A 164 6.20 -9.57 -8.07
N ARG A 165 5.30 -10.54 -8.10
CA ARG A 165 4.68 -11.12 -6.92
C ARG A 165 5.67 -12.01 -6.15
N PRO A 166 5.90 -11.79 -4.85
CA PRO A 166 6.62 -12.75 -4.01
C PRO A 166 5.79 -14.04 -3.79
N PRO A 167 6.42 -15.23 -3.73
CA PRO A 167 5.73 -16.48 -3.44
C PRO A 167 4.88 -16.38 -2.17
N ASN A 168 3.63 -16.86 -2.24
CA ASN A 168 2.66 -16.83 -1.13
C ASN A 168 2.41 -15.42 -0.54
N ASN A 169 2.67 -14.36 -1.31
CA ASN A 169 2.56 -12.96 -0.87
C ASN A 169 3.39 -12.68 0.42
N ARG A 170 4.57 -13.31 0.55
CA ARG A 170 5.48 -13.00 1.66
C ARG A 170 6.04 -11.59 1.53
N ASP A 171 6.59 -11.08 2.61
CA ASP A 171 7.32 -9.81 2.57
C ASP A 171 8.46 -9.86 1.54
N PRO A 172 8.74 -8.76 0.82
CA PRO A 172 9.88 -8.64 -0.07
C PRO A 172 11.21 -8.85 0.65
N LYS A 173 12.15 -9.51 -0.02
CA LYS A 173 13.52 -9.60 0.48
C LYS A 173 14.32 -8.34 0.10
N PRO A 174 15.34 -7.94 0.89
CA PRO A 174 16.16 -6.77 0.58
C PRO A 174 16.81 -6.81 -0.80
N GLU A 175 17.30 -7.98 -1.24
CA GLU A 175 17.88 -8.18 -2.57
C GLU A 175 16.86 -8.01 -3.71
N GLU A 176 15.59 -8.40 -3.49
CA GLU A 176 14.51 -8.22 -4.46
C GLU A 176 14.14 -6.74 -4.59
N VAL A 177 14.08 -6.02 -3.46
CA VAL A 177 13.83 -4.56 -3.45
C VAL A 177 14.98 -3.83 -4.14
N SER A 178 16.22 -4.18 -3.82
CA SER A 178 17.40 -3.60 -4.45
C SER A 178 17.42 -3.80 -5.96
N ALA A 179 17.18 -5.03 -6.42
CA ALA A 179 17.09 -5.37 -7.84
C ALA A 179 15.97 -4.64 -8.57
N CYS A 180 14.85 -4.32 -7.90
CA CYS A 180 13.69 -3.67 -8.52
C CYS A 180 13.71 -2.13 -8.43
N SER A 181 14.57 -1.57 -7.59
CA SER A 181 14.58 -0.14 -7.23
C SER A 181 14.83 0.80 -8.41
N ALA A 182 15.70 0.41 -9.35
CA ALA A 182 16.02 1.21 -10.53
C ALA A 182 14.77 1.53 -11.37
N TYR A 183 13.85 0.57 -11.50
CA TYR A 183 12.60 0.77 -12.25
C TYR A 183 11.68 1.79 -11.57
N LEU A 184 11.47 1.66 -10.25
CA LEU A 184 10.63 2.60 -9.51
C LEU A 184 11.24 4.00 -9.50
N ASN A 185 12.55 4.12 -9.29
CA ASN A 185 13.25 5.41 -9.34
C ASN A 185 13.07 6.08 -10.70
N ARG A 186 13.18 5.30 -11.79
CA ARG A 186 12.95 5.85 -13.14
C ARG A 186 11.50 6.25 -13.36
N GLN A 187 10.53 5.47 -12.89
CA GLN A 187 9.11 5.85 -12.93
C GLN A 187 8.87 7.18 -12.21
N ILE A 188 9.40 7.35 -11.00
CA ILE A 188 9.26 8.60 -10.24
C ILE A 188 9.85 9.80 -11.01
N GLN A 189 11.01 9.62 -11.65
CA GLN A 189 11.63 10.66 -12.47
C GLN A 189 10.80 11.05 -13.70
N LEU A 190 10.17 10.07 -14.36
CA LEU A 190 9.37 10.29 -15.57
C LEU A 190 7.99 10.86 -15.29
N LEU A 191 7.40 10.47 -14.16
CA LEU A 191 6.06 10.90 -13.76
C LEU A 191 6.06 12.29 -13.10
N GLU A 192 7.17 12.70 -12.47
CA GLU A 192 7.33 14.00 -11.78
C GLU A 192 6.15 14.35 -10.86
N PRO A 193 5.71 13.44 -9.96
CA PRO A 193 4.53 13.68 -9.16
C PRO A 193 4.78 14.81 -8.15
N LYS A 194 3.73 15.56 -7.80
CA LYS A 194 3.79 16.59 -6.75
C LYS A 194 3.81 15.99 -5.34
N ILE A 195 3.25 14.78 -5.19
CA ILE A 195 3.21 14.07 -3.91
C ILE A 195 3.27 12.56 -4.11
N ILE A 196 3.91 11.87 -3.16
CA ILE A 196 3.89 10.41 -3.06
C ILE A 196 3.09 10.00 -1.83
N LEU A 197 2.16 9.04 -2.00
CA LEU A 197 1.49 8.36 -0.91
C LEU A 197 2.05 6.94 -0.78
N ALA A 198 2.85 6.70 0.26
CA ALA A 198 3.44 5.39 0.54
C ALA A 198 2.48 4.54 1.39
N LEU A 199 2.05 3.39 0.83
CA LEU A 199 1.09 2.48 1.44
C LEU A 199 1.79 1.33 2.16
N GLY A 200 1.82 1.37 3.49
CA GLY A 200 2.35 0.30 4.31
C GLY A 200 3.82 0.45 4.68
N ARG A 201 4.28 -0.46 5.54
CA ARG A 201 5.61 -0.45 6.11
C ARG A 201 6.71 -0.56 5.05
N THR A 202 6.63 -1.57 4.21
CA THR A 202 7.67 -1.87 3.22
C THR A 202 7.85 -0.74 2.21
N ALA A 203 6.74 -0.17 1.70
CA ALA A 203 6.79 0.99 0.81
C ALA A 203 7.45 2.19 1.48
N ALA A 204 7.02 2.53 2.70
CA ALA A 204 7.55 3.67 3.45
C ALA A 204 9.04 3.51 3.77
N GLN A 205 9.45 2.36 4.31
CA GLN A 205 10.83 2.10 4.71
C GLN A 205 11.78 2.06 3.50
N SER A 206 11.35 1.43 2.40
CA SER A 206 12.16 1.37 1.17
C SER A 206 12.35 2.73 0.52
N LEU A 207 11.27 3.53 0.40
CA LEU A 207 11.35 4.86 -0.21
C LEU A 207 12.15 5.85 0.63
N LEU A 208 11.96 5.84 1.94
CA LEU A 208 12.58 6.80 2.86
C LEU A 208 13.92 6.29 3.43
N GLN A 209 14.33 5.05 3.09
CA GLN A 209 15.53 4.40 3.60
C GLN A 209 15.60 4.50 5.13
N SER A 210 14.58 4.01 5.82
CA SER A 210 14.37 4.16 7.25
C SER A 210 13.78 2.89 7.85
N ASP A 211 14.27 2.49 9.03
CA ASP A 211 13.75 1.34 9.79
C ASP A 211 12.71 1.74 10.84
N VAL A 212 12.27 3.00 10.81
CA VAL A 212 11.27 3.52 11.76
C VAL A 212 9.95 2.76 11.58
N PRO A 213 9.30 2.30 12.67
CA PRO A 213 7.99 1.66 12.59
C PRO A 213 6.93 2.59 11.98
N ILE A 214 6.08 2.04 11.11
CA ILE A 214 5.07 2.81 10.35
C ILE A 214 4.17 3.67 11.24
N GLY A 215 3.80 3.19 12.43
CA GLY A 215 2.99 3.95 13.39
C GLY A 215 3.64 5.27 13.84
N LYS A 216 4.98 5.38 13.78
CA LYS A 216 5.74 6.60 14.09
C LYS A 216 6.02 7.46 12.84
N MET A 217 5.85 6.89 11.65
CA MET A 217 6.03 7.60 10.37
C MET A 217 4.77 8.32 9.92
N ARG A 218 3.59 7.83 10.28
CA ARG A 218 2.31 8.41 9.88
C ARG A 218 2.10 9.82 10.44
N GLY A 219 1.27 10.60 9.76
CA GLY A 219 0.92 11.96 10.17
C GLY A 219 2.07 12.96 10.05
N LYS A 220 3.10 12.66 9.27
CA LYS A 220 4.27 13.51 9.03
C LYS A 220 4.53 13.64 7.53
N LEU A 221 5.10 14.77 7.14
CA LEU A 221 5.61 15.02 5.81
C LEU A 221 7.09 14.61 5.75
N TYR A 222 7.42 13.81 4.76
CA TYR A 222 8.79 13.46 4.41
C TYR A 222 9.10 13.97 3.01
N HIS A 223 10.36 13.98 2.65
CA HIS A 223 10.81 14.29 1.30
C HIS A 223 11.73 13.19 0.81
N LEU A 224 11.53 12.73 -0.42
CA LEU A 224 12.43 11.77 -1.05
C LEU A 224 13.82 12.37 -1.19
N LYS A 225 14.85 11.62 -0.79
CA LYS A 225 16.24 12.10 -0.83
C LYS A 225 16.74 12.44 -2.25
N THR A 226 16.20 11.78 -3.26
CA THR A 226 16.67 11.88 -4.65
C THR A 226 16.17 13.11 -5.40
N ASN A 227 14.95 13.56 -5.12
CA ASN A 227 14.28 14.62 -5.91
C ASN A 227 13.39 15.55 -5.06
N ASN A 228 13.50 15.45 -3.75
CA ASN A 228 12.79 16.29 -2.78
C ASN A 228 11.25 16.27 -2.90
N ILE A 229 10.66 15.19 -3.47
CA ILE A 229 9.20 15.08 -3.62
C ILE A 229 8.57 14.85 -2.24
N PRO A 230 7.52 15.64 -1.87
CA PRO A 230 6.73 15.43 -0.68
C PRO A 230 6.17 14.00 -0.61
N THR A 231 6.34 13.34 0.53
CA THR A 231 5.94 11.93 0.73
C THR A 231 5.19 11.79 2.04
N VAL A 232 3.98 11.27 1.97
CA VAL A 232 3.14 10.95 3.14
C VAL A 232 3.00 9.45 3.27
N VAL A 233 3.08 8.95 4.51
CA VAL A 233 3.01 7.52 4.83
C VAL A 233 1.67 7.21 5.46
N THR A 234 1.04 6.12 5.02
CA THR A 234 -0.19 5.61 5.65
C THR A 234 -0.22 4.08 5.67
N TYR A 235 -1.20 3.48 6.36
CA TYR A 235 -1.36 2.03 6.39
C TYR A 235 -1.78 1.47 5.04
N HIS A 236 -1.32 0.25 4.75
CA HIS A 236 -1.71 -0.48 3.54
C HIS A 236 -3.20 -0.90 3.59
N PRO A 237 -3.96 -0.79 2.49
CA PRO A 237 -5.38 -1.18 2.48
C PRO A 237 -5.65 -2.61 2.94
N ALA A 238 -4.77 -3.57 2.61
CA ALA A 238 -4.89 -4.95 3.09
C ALA A 238 -4.81 -5.07 4.63
N TYR A 239 -4.07 -4.19 5.30
CA TYR A 239 -4.06 -4.12 6.76
C TYR A 239 -5.39 -3.61 7.31
N LEU A 240 -6.00 -2.62 6.66
CA LEU A 240 -7.30 -2.05 7.08
C LEU A 240 -8.46 -3.03 6.95
N LEU A 241 -8.38 -3.97 5.99
CA LEU A 241 -9.36 -5.06 5.88
C LEU A 241 -9.32 -6.01 7.08
N ARG A 242 -8.16 -6.18 7.71
CA ARG A 242 -7.97 -7.00 8.93
C ARG A 242 -8.15 -6.20 10.22
N SER A 243 -7.99 -4.89 10.15
CA SER A 243 -8.02 -3.97 11.30
C SER A 243 -8.85 -2.73 10.98
N PRO A 244 -10.19 -2.85 10.87
CA PRO A 244 -11.07 -1.76 10.43
C PRO A 244 -10.98 -0.49 11.29
N LYS A 245 -10.72 -0.63 12.59
CA LYS A 245 -10.55 0.50 13.53
C LYS A 245 -9.44 1.48 13.11
N GLU A 246 -8.46 1.01 12.34
CA GLU A 246 -7.34 1.84 11.87
C GLU A 246 -7.72 2.73 10.65
N LYS A 247 -8.88 2.54 10.04
CA LYS A 247 -9.36 3.35 8.90
C LYS A 247 -9.44 4.84 9.25
N ARG A 248 -9.84 5.18 10.48
CA ARG A 248 -9.86 6.57 10.95
C ARG A 248 -8.50 7.24 10.84
N LYS A 249 -7.44 6.54 11.22
CA LYS A 249 -6.07 7.08 11.14
C LYS A 249 -5.65 7.31 9.71
N VAL A 250 -6.03 6.41 8.79
CA VAL A 250 -5.76 6.57 7.35
C VAL A 250 -6.51 7.77 6.79
N TRP A 251 -7.74 7.99 7.21
CA TRP A 251 -8.50 9.18 6.82
C TRP A 251 -7.78 10.49 7.21
N GLU A 252 -7.20 10.55 8.41
CA GLU A 252 -6.38 11.71 8.82
C GLU A 252 -5.14 11.87 7.95
N ASP A 253 -4.44 10.77 7.60
CA ASP A 253 -3.27 10.83 6.72
C ASP A 253 -3.64 11.30 5.31
N LEU A 254 -4.76 10.84 4.75
CA LEU A 254 -5.23 11.24 3.43
C LEU A 254 -5.60 12.72 3.37
N LYS A 255 -6.30 13.22 4.38
CA LYS A 255 -6.58 14.67 4.51
C LYS A 255 -5.29 15.49 4.60
N PHE A 256 -4.35 15.02 5.41
CA PHE A 256 -3.04 15.65 5.54
C PHE A 256 -2.28 15.67 4.22
N ALA A 257 -2.23 14.54 3.50
CA ALA A 257 -1.58 14.47 2.20
C ALA A 257 -2.21 15.43 1.18
N ARG A 258 -3.56 15.55 1.16
CA ARG A 258 -4.26 16.46 0.26
C ARG A 258 -3.91 17.93 0.53
N GLN A 259 -3.73 18.32 1.79
CA GLN A 259 -3.33 19.68 2.15
C GLN A 259 -1.95 20.07 1.59
N GLN A 260 -1.03 19.09 1.43
CA GLN A 260 0.32 19.35 0.92
C GLN A 260 0.38 19.70 -0.58
N ILE A 261 -0.66 19.39 -1.36
CA ILE A 261 -0.72 19.74 -2.79
C ILE A 261 -1.39 21.11 -3.01
N ILE A 262 -2.28 21.49 -2.12
CA ILE A 262 -3.07 22.72 -2.28
C ILE A 262 -2.28 23.94 -1.77
N SER A 263 -1.24 23.70 -0.97
CA SER A 263 -0.33 24.74 -0.46
C SER A 263 0.73 25.09 -1.46
#